data_d61065b99fb63fb8a27281f758193504
#
_entry.id   d61065b99fb63fb8a27281f758193504
#
_cell.length_a   1.000
_cell.length_b   1.000
_cell.length_c   1.000
_cell.angle_alpha   90.00
_cell.angle_beta   90.00
_cell.angle_gamma   90.00
#
_symmetry.space_group_name_H-M   'P 1'
#
loop_
_entity.id
_entity.type
_entity.pdbx_description
1 polymer ?
#
loop_
_entity_poly.entity_id
_entity_poly.type
_entity_poly.pdbx_seq_one_letter_code
_entity_poly.pdbx_strand_id
1 'polypeptide(L)'
;MVDPAFSLCVYCGSRPGENPLFADAAHAVGTWIGQHGGQLVYGGGSSGLMGMVAQATAKAGGRVVGVIPQTLVDKEYANHACDELHIVQTMHERKLKMQELCDGVITLPGGWGTMEEMTLEEMANLGKKDKNL
;
A
#
# COMPACT_ATOMS: atom_id res chain seq x y z
N MET A 1 -14.07 -4.87 17.56
CA MET A 1 -13.51 -4.29 16.32
C MET A 1 -14.21 -4.91 15.13
N VAL A 2 -14.69 -4.09 14.23
CA VAL A 2 -15.38 -4.57 13.03
C VAL A 2 -14.34 -4.90 11.97
N ASP A 3 -14.51 -6.04 11.30
CA ASP A 3 -13.63 -6.41 10.20
C ASP A 3 -13.77 -5.40 9.07
N PRO A 4 -12.67 -5.09 8.35
CA PRO A 4 -12.75 -4.17 7.22
C PRO A 4 -13.65 -4.74 6.11
N ALA A 5 -14.38 -3.86 5.44
CA ALA A 5 -15.28 -4.25 4.37
C ALA A 5 -14.52 -4.87 3.18
N PHE A 6 -13.28 -4.43 2.96
CA PHE A 6 -12.41 -4.94 1.91
C PHE A 6 -10.97 -4.59 2.25
N SER A 7 -10.03 -5.18 1.52
CA SER A 7 -8.62 -4.91 1.70
C SER A 7 -7.98 -4.62 0.34
N LEU A 8 -7.45 -3.43 0.17
CA LEU A 8 -6.80 -3.02 -1.08
C LEU A 8 -5.32 -2.81 -0.86
N CYS A 9 -4.53 -3.44 -1.72
CA CYS A 9 -3.10 -3.23 -1.77
C CYS A 9 -2.82 -2.03 -2.67
N VAL A 10 -2.06 -1.06 -2.17
CA VAL A 10 -1.66 0.11 -2.95
C VAL A 10 -0.16 0.11 -3.15
N TYR A 11 0.25 -0.03 -4.39
CA TYR A 11 1.66 0.08 -4.78
C TYR A 11 1.95 1.51 -5.18
N CYS A 12 2.91 2.13 -4.52
CA CYS A 12 3.36 3.48 -4.84
C CYS A 12 4.81 3.65 -4.40
N GLY A 13 5.45 4.68 -4.93
CA GLY A 13 6.83 4.98 -4.56
C GLY A 13 6.94 5.61 -3.19
N SER A 14 8.15 5.57 -2.62
CA SER A 14 8.47 6.23 -1.35
C SER A 14 8.75 7.71 -1.52
N ARG A 15 8.86 8.20 -2.75
CA ARG A 15 9.12 9.62 -3.05
C ARG A 15 7.81 10.29 -3.47
N PRO A 16 7.65 11.60 -3.19
CA PRO A 16 6.42 12.31 -3.56
C PRO A 16 6.23 12.48 -5.07
N GLY A 17 7.28 12.28 -5.86
CA GLY A 17 7.23 12.50 -7.30
C GLY A 17 7.33 13.99 -7.64
N GLU A 18 7.50 14.29 -8.93
CA GLU A 18 7.62 15.68 -9.41
C GLU A 18 6.26 16.31 -9.71
N ASN A 19 5.25 15.49 -9.98
CA ASN A 19 3.92 15.97 -10.35
C ASN A 19 3.00 16.00 -9.12
N PRO A 20 2.48 17.19 -8.73
CA PRO A 20 1.56 17.29 -7.59
C PRO A 20 0.33 16.39 -7.70
N LEU A 21 -0.06 16.01 -8.92
CA LEU A 21 -1.20 15.13 -9.13
C LEU A 21 -0.98 13.73 -8.51
N PHE A 22 0.27 13.31 -8.34
CA PHE A 22 0.58 12.03 -7.70
C PHE A 22 0.22 12.08 -6.21
N ALA A 23 0.55 13.17 -5.55
CA ALA A 23 0.20 13.36 -4.14
C ALA A 23 -1.32 13.45 -3.98
N ASP A 24 -1.99 14.17 -4.87
CA ASP A 24 -3.45 14.29 -4.86
C ASP A 24 -4.12 12.92 -5.05
N ALA A 25 -3.58 12.11 -5.97
CA ALA A 25 -4.08 10.75 -6.22
C ALA A 25 -3.91 9.86 -4.99
N ALA A 26 -2.75 9.91 -4.35
CA ALA A 26 -2.49 9.13 -3.14
C ALA A 26 -3.45 9.52 -2.02
N HIS A 27 -3.66 10.80 -1.83
CA HIS A 27 -4.60 11.32 -0.82
C HIS A 27 -6.03 10.88 -1.13
N ALA A 28 -6.46 10.99 -2.39
CA ALA A 28 -7.81 10.63 -2.80
C ALA A 28 -8.07 9.13 -2.61
N VAL A 29 -7.12 8.28 -2.99
CA VAL A 29 -7.25 6.83 -2.84
C VAL A 29 -7.33 6.44 -1.37
N GLY A 30 -6.43 6.97 -0.54
CA GLY A 30 -6.43 6.69 0.90
C GLY A 30 -7.72 7.12 1.57
N THR A 31 -8.21 8.31 1.24
CA THR A 31 -9.46 8.85 1.77
C THR A 31 -10.63 7.96 1.36
N TRP A 32 -10.67 7.55 0.11
CA TRP A 32 -11.74 6.67 -0.39
C TRP A 32 -11.77 5.34 0.36
N ILE A 33 -10.60 4.72 0.55
CA ILE A 33 -10.49 3.47 1.29
C ILE A 33 -11.06 3.64 2.72
N GLY A 34 -10.63 4.68 3.40
CA GLY A 34 -11.07 4.94 4.77
C GLY A 34 -12.56 5.22 4.87
N GLN A 35 -13.09 6.05 3.95
CA GLN A 35 -14.51 6.41 3.95
C GLN A 35 -15.43 5.23 3.70
N HIS A 36 -14.95 4.21 3.01
CA HIS A 36 -15.74 3.02 2.69
C HIS A 36 -15.49 1.85 3.64
N GLY A 37 -14.83 2.10 4.76
CA GLY A 37 -14.60 1.09 5.78
C GLY A 37 -13.57 0.04 5.39
N GLY A 38 -12.68 0.38 4.46
CA GLY A 38 -11.67 -0.53 3.94
C GLY A 38 -10.38 -0.57 4.73
N GLN A 39 -9.52 -1.50 4.32
CA GLN A 39 -8.17 -1.65 4.85
C GLN A 39 -7.17 -1.36 3.73
N LEU A 40 -6.17 -0.56 4.07
CA LEU A 40 -5.02 -0.33 3.19
C LEU A 40 -3.93 -1.36 3.51
N VAL A 41 -3.42 -2.03 2.49
CA VAL A 41 -2.21 -2.85 2.58
C VAL A 41 -1.16 -2.17 1.69
N TYR A 42 -0.03 -1.81 2.25
CA TYR A 42 0.97 -1.06 1.50
C TYR A 42 2.39 -1.36 1.97
N GLY A 43 3.37 -0.65 1.42
CA GLY A 43 4.78 -0.89 1.69
C GLY A 43 5.31 -0.52 3.07
N GLY A 44 4.47 -0.01 3.96
CA GLY A 44 4.85 0.19 5.35
C GLY A 44 5.68 1.43 5.67
N GLY A 45 6.05 2.22 4.67
CA GLY A 45 6.85 3.43 4.90
C GLY A 45 6.00 4.63 5.29
N SER A 46 6.66 5.66 5.84
CA SER A 46 5.99 6.92 6.17
C SER A 46 6.47 8.08 5.29
N SER A 47 7.35 7.82 4.33
CA SER A 47 7.89 8.84 3.44
C SER A 47 7.12 8.90 2.11
N GLY A 48 7.12 10.08 1.48
CA GLY A 48 6.59 10.29 0.13
C GLY A 48 5.13 9.88 -0.01
N LEU A 49 4.81 9.27 -1.15
CA LEU A 49 3.45 8.85 -1.48
C LEU A 49 2.93 7.76 -0.54
N MET A 50 3.80 6.88 -0.06
CA MET A 50 3.42 5.86 0.92
C MET A 50 2.88 6.49 2.20
N GLY A 51 3.58 7.48 2.72
CA GLY A 51 3.13 8.20 3.91
C GLY A 51 1.80 8.90 3.69
N MET A 52 1.62 9.49 2.51
CA MET A 52 0.39 10.22 2.17
C MET A 52 -0.83 9.30 2.10
N VAL A 53 -0.71 8.15 1.43
CA VAL A 53 -1.85 7.23 1.31
C VAL A 53 -2.20 6.60 2.66
N ALA A 54 -1.21 6.26 3.46
CA ALA A 54 -1.43 5.68 4.79
C ALA A 54 -2.10 6.70 5.72
N GLN A 55 -1.61 7.92 5.75
CA GLN A 55 -2.17 8.98 6.58
C GLN A 55 -3.60 9.31 6.19
N ALA A 56 -3.87 9.41 4.89
CA ALA A 56 -5.22 9.70 4.38
C ALA A 56 -6.20 8.59 4.77
N THR A 57 -5.79 7.33 4.67
CA THR A 57 -6.61 6.18 5.06
C THR A 57 -6.94 6.22 6.54
N ALA A 58 -5.93 6.40 7.38
CA ALA A 58 -6.12 6.46 8.83
C ALA A 58 -7.03 7.62 9.23
N LYS A 59 -6.80 8.78 8.64
CA LYS A 59 -7.57 9.99 8.93
C LYS A 59 -9.04 9.85 8.57
N ALA A 60 -9.33 9.08 7.52
CA ALA A 60 -10.70 8.82 7.08
C ALA A 60 -11.36 7.64 7.81
N GLY A 61 -10.68 7.05 8.78
CA GLY A 61 -11.23 5.98 9.62
C GLY A 61 -10.93 4.56 9.15
N GLY A 62 -10.07 4.40 8.16
CA GLY A 62 -9.69 3.08 7.65
C GLY A 62 -8.60 2.43 8.47
N ARG A 63 -8.43 1.12 8.25
CA ARG A 63 -7.37 0.34 8.86
C ARG A 63 -6.13 0.35 7.96
N VAL A 64 -4.95 0.45 8.55
CA VAL A 64 -3.68 0.53 7.81
C VAL A 64 -2.77 -0.63 8.21
N VAL A 65 -2.37 -1.42 7.21
CA VAL A 65 -1.44 -2.54 7.38
C VAL A 65 -0.24 -2.32 6.48
N GLY A 66 0.94 -2.27 7.07
CA GLY A 66 2.18 -2.09 6.34
C GLY A 66 3.00 -3.37 6.30
N VAL A 67 3.72 -3.57 5.21
CA VAL A 67 4.66 -4.68 5.05
C VAL A 67 5.97 -4.12 4.52
N ILE A 68 7.05 -4.23 5.30
CA ILE A 68 8.33 -3.61 4.95
C ILE A 68 9.48 -4.57 5.20
N PRO A 69 10.44 -4.70 4.26
CA PRO A 69 11.66 -5.45 4.52
C PRO A 69 12.52 -4.78 5.57
N GLN A 70 13.20 -5.55 6.40
CA GLN A 70 14.07 -5.03 7.45
C GLN A 70 15.10 -4.05 6.89
N THR A 71 15.62 -4.32 5.68
CA THR A 71 16.63 -3.47 5.04
C THR A 71 16.11 -2.08 4.66
N LEU A 72 14.79 -1.90 4.57
CA LEU A 72 14.17 -0.64 4.19
C LEU A 72 13.53 0.11 5.36
N VAL A 73 13.58 -0.46 6.58
CA VAL A 73 12.97 0.16 7.76
C VAL A 73 13.47 1.58 7.96
N ASP A 74 14.79 1.80 7.84
CA ASP A 74 15.37 3.12 7.99
C ASP A 74 15.20 3.99 6.74
N LYS A 75 15.38 3.40 5.54
CA LYS A 75 15.32 4.13 4.27
C LYS A 75 13.94 4.67 3.95
N GLU A 76 12.91 3.88 4.23
CA GLU A 76 11.54 4.26 3.93
C GLU A 76 10.80 4.78 5.15
N TYR A 77 11.50 4.93 6.26
CA TYR A 77 10.94 5.41 7.53
C TYR A 77 9.70 4.60 7.91
N ALA A 78 9.93 3.37 8.38
CA ALA A 78 8.84 2.46 8.76
C ALA A 78 7.78 3.17 9.59
N ASN A 79 6.51 2.98 9.22
CA ASN A 79 5.39 3.67 9.86
C ASN A 79 4.90 2.86 11.06
N HIS A 80 5.38 3.22 12.25
CA HIS A 80 4.97 2.55 13.48
C HIS A 80 3.56 2.92 13.94
N ALA A 81 2.90 3.84 13.25
CA ALA A 81 1.51 4.20 13.51
C ALA A 81 0.51 3.31 12.75
N CYS A 82 0.98 2.35 11.95
CA CYS A 82 0.10 1.37 11.31
C CYS A 82 -0.64 0.55 12.38
N ASP A 83 -1.85 0.12 12.05
CA ASP A 83 -2.59 -0.82 12.91
C ASP A 83 -1.83 -2.15 13.01
N GLU A 84 -1.21 -2.59 11.91
CA GLU A 84 -0.28 -3.70 11.88
C GLU A 84 0.91 -3.33 11.01
N LEU A 85 2.11 -3.66 11.46
CA LEU A 85 3.33 -3.49 10.66
C LEU A 85 4.08 -4.82 10.64
N HIS A 86 4.15 -5.43 9.45
CA HIS A 86 4.86 -6.68 9.24
C HIS A 86 6.25 -6.38 8.71
N ILE A 87 7.28 -6.74 9.48
CA ILE A 87 8.67 -6.59 9.05
C ILE A 87 9.13 -7.94 8.51
N VAL A 88 9.44 -7.97 7.21
CA VAL A 88 9.87 -9.19 6.52
C VAL A 88 11.36 -9.11 6.19
N GLN A 89 11.93 -10.21 5.69
CA GLN A 89 13.37 -10.27 5.46
C GLN A 89 13.76 -9.88 4.04
N THR A 90 12.89 -10.15 3.05
CA THR A 90 13.22 -9.91 1.64
C THR A 90 12.08 -9.17 0.91
N MET A 91 12.41 -8.60 -0.25
CA MET A 91 11.40 -8.00 -1.12
C MET A 91 10.40 -9.02 -1.64
N HIS A 92 10.85 -10.25 -1.85
CA HIS A 92 9.97 -11.34 -2.29
C HIS A 92 8.92 -11.66 -1.21
N GLU A 93 9.35 -11.76 0.05
CA GLU A 93 8.42 -11.96 1.17
C GLU A 93 7.42 -10.80 1.29
N ARG A 94 7.88 -9.56 1.03
CA ARG A 94 7.01 -8.39 1.04
C ARG A 94 5.87 -8.55 0.04
N LYS A 95 6.19 -8.91 -1.20
CA LYS A 95 5.20 -9.11 -2.26
C LYS A 95 4.20 -10.20 -1.91
N LEU A 96 4.69 -11.35 -1.44
CA LEU A 96 3.83 -12.47 -1.07
C LEU A 96 2.88 -12.09 0.06
N LYS A 97 3.41 -11.40 1.08
CA LYS A 97 2.60 -11.00 2.22
C LYS A 97 1.52 -9.99 1.83
N MET A 98 1.88 -9.02 1.01
CA MET A 98 0.92 -8.02 0.52
C MET A 98 -0.19 -8.68 -0.30
N GLN A 99 0.17 -9.61 -1.19
CA GLN A 99 -0.80 -10.35 -2.00
C GLN A 99 -1.73 -11.19 -1.12
N GLU A 100 -1.19 -11.82 -0.10
CA GLU A 100 -1.97 -12.64 0.84
C GLU A 100 -3.02 -11.81 1.57
N LEU A 101 -2.67 -10.57 1.92
CA LEU A 101 -3.51 -9.71 2.76
C LEU A 101 -4.55 -8.89 1.99
N CYS A 102 -4.49 -8.87 0.67
CA CYS A 102 -5.37 -7.98 -0.10
C CYS A 102 -6.38 -8.72 -0.99
N ASP A 103 -7.49 -8.03 -1.27
CA ASP A 103 -8.54 -8.49 -2.19
C ASP A 103 -8.32 -7.93 -3.60
N GLY A 104 -7.71 -6.77 -3.70
CA GLY A 104 -7.45 -6.11 -4.98
C GLY A 104 -6.24 -5.21 -4.88
N VAL A 105 -5.82 -4.66 -6.02
CA VAL A 105 -4.60 -3.85 -6.13
C VAL A 105 -4.84 -2.56 -6.88
N ILE A 106 -4.27 -1.48 -6.36
CA ILE A 106 -4.20 -0.18 -7.03
C ILE A 106 -2.72 0.17 -7.15
N THR A 107 -2.27 0.53 -8.35
CA THR A 107 -0.92 1.00 -8.58
C THR A 107 -0.96 2.49 -8.87
N LEU A 108 -0.31 3.27 -8.02
CA LEU A 108 -0.19 4.71 -8.22
C LEU A 108 1.11 5.03 -8.95
N PRO A 109 1.10 6.01 -9.85
CA PRO A 109 2.35 6.45 -10.47
C PRO A 109 3.26 7.03 -9.39
N GLY A 110 4.50 6.58 -9.36
CA GLY A 110 5.41 7.01 -8.29
C GLY A 110 6.86 6.67 -8.55
N GLY A 111 7.19 6.33 -9.78
CA GLY A 111 8.55 6.05 -10.18
C GLY A 111 8.80 4.58 -10.50
N TRP A 112 10.05 4.29 -10.78
CA TRP A 112 10.47 2.96 -11.25
C TRP A 112 10.33 1.87 -10.19
N GLY A 113 10.49 2.21 -8.91
CA GLY A 113 10.39 1.23 -7.82
C GLY A 113 9.03 0.55 -7.75
N THR A 114 7.96 1.28 -8.09
CA THR A 114 6.61 0.72 -8.07
C THR A 114 6.47 -0.41 -9.09
N MET A 115 7.03 -0.23 -10.28
CA MET A 115 6.99 -1.26 -11.32
C MET A 115 7.89 -2.45 -11.01
N GLU A 116 9.00 -2.20 -10.32
CA GLU A 116 9.92 -3.27 -9.94
C GLU A 116 9.37 -4.17 -8.85
N GLU A 117 8.44 -3.67 -8.03
CA GLU A 117 7.84 -4.44 -6.94
C GLU A 117 6.87 -5.52 -7.44
N MET A 118 6.45 -5.42 -8.70
CA MET A 118 5.43 -6.32 -9.24
C MET A 118 5.75 -6.73 -10.67
N THR A 119 5.78 -8.02 -10.94
CA THR A 119 5.96 -8.55 -12.30
C THR A 119 4.64 -8.53 -13.05
N LEU A 120 4.72 -8.62 -14.38
CA LEU A 120 3.52 -8.70 -15.22
C LEU A 120 2.66 -9.92 -14.87
N GLU A 121 3.31 -11.05 -14.52
CA GLU A 121 2.61 -12.26 -14.10
C GLU A 121 1.84 -12.04 -12.79
N GLU A 122 2.49 -11.37 -11.83
CA GLU A 122 1.86 -11.05 -10.55
C GLU A 122 0.66 -10.13 -10.76
N MET A 123 0.78 -9.13 -11.63
CA MET A 123 -0.32 -8.22 -11.97
C MET A 123 -1.48 -8.97 -12.60
N ALA A 124 -1.20 -9.89 -13.52
CA ALA A 124 -2.23 -10.69 -14.18
C ALA A 124 -2.97 -11.59 -13.18
N ASN A 125 -2.24 -12.19 -12.24
CA ASN A 125 -2.83 -13.03 -11.21
C ASN A 125 -3.73 -12.25 -10.27
N LEU A 126 -3.33 -11.04 -9.91
CA LEU A 126 -4.13 -10.15 -9.08
C LEU A 126 -5.40 -9.71 -9.82
N GLY A 127 -5.29 -9.43 -11.12
CA GLY A 127 -6.44 -9.11 -11.94
C GLY A 127 -7.45 -10.23 -11.99
N LYS A 128 -7.01 -11.48 -12.04
CA LYS A 128 -7.89 -12.64 -11.99
C LYS A 128 -8.56 -12.78 -10.63
N LYS A 129 -7.84 -12.50 -9.56
CA LYS A 129 -8.39 -12.50 -8.20
C LYS A 129 -9.48 -11.46 -8.06
N ASP A 130 -9.26 -10.26 -8.60
CA ASP A 130 -10.21 -9.16 -8.53
C ASP A 130 -11.51 -9.48 -9.26
N LYS A 131 -11.44 -10.20 -10.37
CA LYS A 131 -12.61 -10.57 -11.15
C LYS A 131 -13.55 -11.52 -10.40
N ASN A 132 -13.08 -12.12 -9.33
CA ASN A 132 -13.88 -13.04 -8.53
C ASN A 132 -14.56 -12.33 -7.35
N LEU A 133 -14.32 -11.07 -7.21
CA LEU A 133 -14.98 -10.24 -6.21
C LEU A 133 -16.32 -9.73 -6.78
#